data_727db5a77b111c210320059fcb2bb925
#
_entry.id   727db5a77b111c210320059fcb2bb925
#
_cell.length_a   1.000
_cell.length_b   1.000
_cell.length_c   1.000
_cell.angle_alpha   90.00
_cell.angle_beta   90.00
_cell.angle_gamma   90.00
#
_symmetry.space_group_name_H-M   'P 1'
#
loop_
_entity.id
_entity.type
_entity.pdbx_description
1 polymer ?
#
loop_
_entity_poly.entity_id
_entity_poly.type
_entity_poly.pdbx_seq_one_letter_code
_entity_poly.pdbx_strand_id
1 'polypeptide(L)'
;MSRNPRAIVFDLDDTLYPYKRFVRSGFAAVAGYLAHAHGVNEKWAFRRLLRASRGADEGRELQACLAVLRLSPVLVPVLLRILREHSPTMQLPHVSLQMLDTLRRDGWRMGILTNGRPFVQARKIAALSVGGLVDAVVFAAEHGSGTGKPDRESFFEVARRLHVPPARVVMVGDNERCDITGAIDAGMQAIQCAAWVPQPPHSIPAVPVVDRLSTVPSMAHVLLEEPSGRHAA
;
A
#
# COMPACT_ATOMS: atom_id res chain seq x y z
N MET A 1 4.73 1.41 -35.53
CA MET A 1 3.33 1.47 -35.07
C MET A 1 3.35 1.92 -33.62
N SER A 2 2.87 3.13 -33.32
CA SER A 2 2.77 3.64 -31.96
C SER A 2 1.78 2.76 -31.21
N ARG A 3 2.27 1.89 -30.30
CA ARG A 3 1.39 1.16 -29.38
C ARG A 3 0.64 2.20 -28.53
N ASN A 4 -0.68 2.13 -28.53
CA ASN A 4 -1.50 2.97 -27.67
C ASN A 4 -0.96 2.87 -26.23
N PRO A 5 -0.61 3.97 -25.55
CA PRO A 5 0.01 3.91 -24.23
C PRO A 5 -0.91 3.22 -23.23
N ARG A 6 -0.32 2.41 -22.34
CA ARG A 6 -1.02 1.70 -21.26
C ARG A 6 -0.28 1.91 -19.95
N ALA A 7 -1.02 1.89 -18.87
CA ALA A 7 -0.46 2.08 -17.54
C ALA A 7 -0.99 1.09 -16.52
N ILE A 8 -0.20 0.87 -15.49
CA ILE A 8 -0.58 0.13 -14.30
C ILE A 8 -0.26 0.99 -13.08
N VAL A 9 -1.20 1.06 -12.14
CA VAL A 9 -1.10 1.84 -10.92
C VAL A 9 -1.22 0.91 -9.73
N PHE A 10 -0.35 1.06 -8.75
CA PHE A 10 -0.34 0.23 -7.56
C PHE A 10 -0.73 1.06 -6.33
N ASP A 11 -1.52 0.48 -5.44
CA ASP A 11 -1.45 0.88 -4.05
C ASP A 11 -0.09 0.49 -3.46
N LEU A 12 0.23 1.01 -2.29
CA LEU A 12 1.53 0.80 -1.66
C LEU A 12 1.47 -0.28 -0.57
N ASP A 13 0.66 -0.04 0.47
CA ASP A 13 0.57 -0.87 1.66
C ASP A 13 -0.23 -2.16 1.35
N ASP A 14 0.27 -3.33 1.77
CA ASP A 14 -0.32 -4.65 1.49
C ASP A 14 -0.56 -4.95 -0.01
N THR A 15 0.02 -4.14 -0.88
CA THR A 15 0.03 -4.35 -2.34
C THR A 15 1.46 -4.55 -2.85
N LEU A 16 2.31 -3.54 -2.81
CA LEU A 16 3.73 -3.66 -3.22
C LEU A 16 4.61 -4.31 -2.14
N TYR A 17 4.23 -4.21 -0.89
CA TYR A 17 4.93 -4.84 0.23
C TYR A 17 3.96 -5.10 1.39
N PRO A 18 4.23 -6.07 2.28
CA PRO A 18 3.37 -6.32 3.43
C PRO A 18 3.50 -5.20 4.48
N TYR A 19 2.40 -4.49 4.79
CA TYR A 19 2.34 -3.38 5.75
C TYR A 19 2.91 -3.71 7.13
N LYS A 20 2.84 -4.97 7.54
CA LYS A 20 3.46 -5.46 8.77
C LYS A 20 4.96 -5.18 8.87
N ARG A 21 5.68 -4.98 7.73
CA ARG A 21 7.09 -4.56 7.74
C ARG A 21 7.26 -3.14 8.26
N PHE A 22 6.36 -2.23 7.86
CA PHE A 22 6.33 -0.87 8.39
C PHE A 22 6.01 -0.85 9.88
N VAL A 23 4.97 -1.59 10.31
CA VAL A 23 4.61 -1.71 11.73
C VAL A 23 5.77 -2.27 12.55
N ARG A 24 6.44 -3.32 12.07
CA ARG A 24 7.61 -3.90 12.73
C ARG A 24 8.75 -2.89 12.90
N SER A 25 9.04 -2.10 11.87
CA SER A 25 10.03 -1.01 11.92
C SER A 25 9.63 0.05 12.96
N GLY A 26 8.35 0.42 13.00
CA GLY A 26 7.82 1.34 14.00
C GLY A 26 7.90 0.81 15.42
N PHE A 27 7.70 -0.49 15.64
CA PHE A 27 7.90 -1.10 16.96
C PHE A 27 9.35 -1.04 17.42
N ALA A 28 10.32 -1.13 16.51
CA ALA A 28 11.73 -0.94 16.85
C ALA A 28 11.98 0.51 17.30
N ALA A 29 11.42 1.50 16.59
CA ALA A 29 11.53 2.90 16.98
C ALA A 29 10.87 3.19 18.36
N VAL A 30 9.69 2.61 18.61
CA VAL A 30 9.01 2.70 19.92
C VAL A 30 9.86 2.07 21.03
N ALA A 31 10.43 0.90 20.77
CA ALA A 31 11.27 0.22 21.76
C ALA A 31 12.55 1.01 22.08
N GLY A 32 13.19 1.62 21.07
CA GLY A 32 14.31 2.54 21.25
C GLY A 32 13.96 3.76 22.09
N TYR A 33 12.79 4.37 21.84
CA TYR A 33 12.31 5.48 22.66
C TYR A 33 12.08 5.06 24.12
N LEU A 34 11.41 3.91 24.36
CA LEU A 34 11.18 3.40 25.71
C LEU A 34 12.49 3.09 26.45
N ALA A 35 13.50 2.60 25.72
CA ALA A 35 14.82 2.36 26.28
C ALA A 35 15.50 3.67 26.71
N HIS A 36 15.51 4.66 25.81
CA HIS A 36 16.17 5.94 26.05
C HIS A 36 15.47 6.77 27.14
N ALA A 37 14.15 6.87 27.07
CA ALA A 37 13.38 7.78 27.94
C ALA A 37 12.97 7.15 29.29
N HIS A 38 12.88 5.83 29.36
CA HIS A 38 12.33 5.13 30.54
C HIS A 38 13.24 4.00 31.07
N GLY A 39 14.46 3.82 30.52
CA GLY A 39 15.40 2.79 30.95
C GLY A 39 14.96 1.36 30.70
N VAL A 40 13.99 1.15 29.79
CA VAL A 40 13.47 -0.18 29.45
C VAL A 40 14.47 -0.96 28.60
N ASN A 41 14.54 -2.26 28.78
CA ASN A 41 15.33 -3.08 27.86
C ASN A 41 14.68 -3.07 26.45
N GLU A 42 15.38 -2.49 25.48
CA GLU A 42 14.90 -2.31 24.11
C GLU A 42 14.48 -3.63 23.44
N LYS A 43 15.34 -4.66 23.51
CA LYS A 43 15.06 -5.98 22.89
C LYS A 43 13.83 -6.62 23.52
N TRP A 44 13.64 -6.44 24.83
CA TRP A 44 12.47 -6.96 25.52
C TRP A 44 11.20 -6.22 25.07
N ALA A 45 11.22 -4.87 25.08
CA ALA A 45 10.09 -4.05 24.64
C ALA A 45 9.68 -4.39 23.19
N PHE A 46 10.64 -4.49 22.28
CA PHE A 46 10.41 -4.87 20.89
C PHE A 46 9.74 -6.25 20.77
N ARG A 47 10.27 -7.26 21.49
CA ARG A 47 9.66 -8.60 21.49
C ARG A 47 8.25 -8.61 22.06
N ARG A 48 8.00 -7.79 23.09
CA ARG A 48 6.65 -7.66 23.69
C ARG A 48 5.65 -7.07 22.70
N LEU A 49 6.01 -5.99 22.00
CA LEU A 49 5.20 -5.39 20.94
C LEU A 49 4.90 -6.39 19.82
N LEU A 50 5.92 -7.10 19.34
CA LEU A 50 5.74 -8.14 18.31
C LEU A 50 4.84 -9.31 18.78
N ARG A 51 4.89 -9.67 20.05
CA ARG A 51 4.00 -10.71 20.60
C ARG A 51 2.56 -10.19 20.67
N ALA A 52 2.37 -8.95 21.08
CA ALA A 52 1.06 -8.32 21.17
C ALA A 52 0.38 -8.24 19.80
N SER A 53 1.14 -7.94 18.72
CA SER A 53 0.60 -7.83 17.36
C SER A 53 0.23 -9.17 16.67
N ARG A 54 0.30 -10.28 17.40
CA ARG A 54 -0.03 -11.63 16.90
C ARG A 54 -1.01 -12.37 17.80
N GLY A 55 -1.63 -11.71 18.73
CA GLY A 55 -2.46 -12.34 19.76
C GLY A 55 -3.64 -11.49 20.17
N ALA A 56 -4.16 -11.75 21.37
CA ALA A 56 -5.34 -11.07 21.91
C ALA A 56 -5.19 -9.53 22.07
N ASP A 57 -3.97 -9.03 22.03
CA ASP A 57 -3.67 -7.59 22.15
C ASP A 57 -3.51 -6.90 20.77
N GLU A 58 -3.82 -7.57 19.66
CA GLU A 58 -3.74 -6.98 18.32
C GLU A 58 -4.60 -5.71 18.23
N GLY A 59 -4.01 -4.63 17.70
CA GLY A 59 -4.60 -3.29 17.69
C GLY A 59 -4.46 -2.51 19.00
N ARG A 60 -3.94 -3.14 20.07
CA ARG A 60 -3.71 -2.54 21.39
C ARG A 60 -2.29 -2.78 21.91
N GLU A 61 -1.34 -3.00 20.99
CA GLU A 61 0.03 -3.42 21.28
C GLU A 61 0.76 -2.46 22.23
N LEU A 62 0.57 -1.16 22.02
CA LEU A 62 1.21 -0.11 22.82
C LEU A 62 0.69 -0.12 24.24
N GLN A 63 -0.64 -0.20 24.41
CA GLN A 63 -1.28 -0.26 25.73
C GLN A 63 -0.84 -1.52 26.47
N ALA A 64 -0.84 -2.67 25.82
CA ALA A 64 -0.43 -3.94 26.40
C ALA A 64 1.06 -3.94 26.80
N CYS A 65 1.91 -3.28 26.01
CA CYS A 65 3.33 -3.12 26.35
C CYS A 65 3.51 -2.22 27.57
N LEU A 66 2.85 -1.05 27.60
CA LEU A 66 2.93 -0.11 28.73
C LEU A 66 2.42 -0.73 30.03
N ALA A 67 1.31 -1.48 29.99
CA ALA A 67 0.73 -2.14 31.17
C ALA A 67 1.74 -3.11 31.81
N VAL A 68 2.41 -3.95 31.02
CA VAL A 68 3.42 -4.89 31.54
C VAL A 68 4.65 -4.16 32.07
N LEU A 69 5.02 -3.02 31.46
CA LEU A 69 6.12 -2.18 31.91
C LEU A 69 5.77 -1.31 33.15
N ARG A 70 4.51 -1.31 33.56
CA ARG A 70 3.97 -0.42 34.60
C ARG A 70 4.22 1.07 34.31
N LEU A 71 4.20 1.43 33.01
CA LEU A 71 4.32 2.79 32.52
C LEU A 71 2.93 3.40 32.30
N SER A 72 2.84 4.73 32.42
CA SER A 72 1.57 5.45 32.27
C SER A 72 0.97 5.30 30.87
N PRO A 73 -0.34 5.02 30.74
CA PRO A 73 -1.03 4.98 29.45
C PRO A 73 -1.08 6.35 28.73
N VAL A 74 -0.79 7.44 29.44
CA VAL A 74 -0.61 8.79 28.86
C VAL A 74 0.48 8.81 27.76
N LEU A 75 1.40 7.86 27.75
CA LEU A 75 2.42 7.71 26.72
C LEU A 75 1.88 7.21 25.37
N VAL A 76 0.68 6.61 25.31
CA VAL A 76 0.13 6.03 24.08
C VAL A 76 0.13 7.01 22.91
N PRO A 77 -0.33 8.28 23.02
CA PRO A 77 -0.28 9.23 21.91
C PRO A 77 1.14 9.50 21.38
N VAL A 78 2.12 9.58 22.29
CA VAL A 78 3.53 9.77 21.93
C VAL A 78 4.06 8.56 21.16
N LEU A 79 3.80 7.34 21.69
CA LEU A 79 4.23 6.11 21.05
C LEU A 79 3.55 5.89 19.69
N LEU A 80 2.26 6.24 19.55
CA LEU A 80 1.54 6.22 18.27
C LEU A 80 2.17 7.17 17.25
N ARG A 81 2.56 8.37 17.70
CA ARG A 81 3.25 9.31 16.81
C ARG A 81 4.60 8.74 16.36
N ILE A 82 5.41 8.21 17.27
CA ILE A 82 6.68 7.57 16.94
C ILE A 82 6.46 6.43 15.95
N LEU A 83 5.51 5.53 16.20
CA LEU A 83 5.18 4.40 15.34
C LEU A 83 4.77 4.86 13.93
N ARG A 84 4.04 5.96 13.81
CA ARG A 84 3.55 6.47 12.51
C ARG A 84 4.58 7.28 11.75
N GLU A 85 5.43 8.03 12.48
CA GLU A 85 6.30 9.06 11.91
C GLU A 85 7.80 8.68 11.93
N HIS A 86 8.14 7.44 12.32
CA HIS A 86 9.53 6.98 12.31
C HIS A 86 10.12 6.96 10.89
N SER A 87 11.43 6.88 10.80
CA SER A 87 12.13 6.58 9.55
C SER A 87 12.15 5.06 9.33
N PRO A 88 11.38 4.53 8.36
CA PRO A 88 11.25 3.08 8.24
C PRO A 88 12.54 2.40 7.80
N THR A 89 12.83 1.25 8.40
CA THR A 89 13.89 0.34 7.93
C THR A 89 13.25 -0.89 7.32
N MET A 90 13.09 -0.87 6.00
CA MET A 90 12.44 -1.94 5.24
C MET A 90 12.93 -1.98 3.80
N GLN A 91 12.71 -3.09 3.12
CA GLN A 91 13.10 -3.30 1.74
C GLN A 91 11.91 -3.79 0.93
N LEU A 92 11.86 -3.38 -0.33
CA LEU A 92 10.88 -3.90 -1.28
C LEU A 92 11.10 -5.40 -1.48
N PRO A 93 10.04 -6.25 -1.41
CA PRO A 93 10.17 -7.68 -1.68
C PRO A 93 10.72 -7.96 -3.07
N HIS A 94 11.54 -8.99 -3.20
CA HIS A 94 12.12 -9.39 -4.48
C HIS A 94 11.06 -9.70 -5.54
N VAL A 95 9.93 -10.32 -5.15
CA VAL A 95 8.82 -10.59 -6.05
C VAL A 95 8.19 -9.30 -6.62
N SER A 96 8.14 -8.24 -5.83
CA SER A 96 7.65 -6.91 -6.27
C SER A 96 8.64 -6.26 -7.24
N LEU A 97 9.94 -6.35 -6.96
CA LEU A 97 10.99 -5.89 -7.87
C LEU A 97 10.91 -6.61 -9.23
N GLN A 98 10.79 -7.93 -9.21
CA GLN A 98 10.67 -8.74 -10.44
C GLN A 98 9.42 -8.39 -11.24
N MET A 99 8.28 -8.20 -10.58
CA MET A 99 7.03 -7.78 -11.23
C MET A 99 7.17 -6.42 -11.89
N LEU A 100 7.72 -5.42 -11.19
CA LEU A 100 7.94 -4.09 -11.74
C LEU A 100 8.92 -4.10 -12.92
N ASP A 101 9.99 -4.89 -12.83
CA ASP A 101 10.95 -5.06 -13.91
C ASP A 101 10.32 -5.71 -15.16
N THR A 102 9.46 -6.71 -14.99
CA THR A 102 8.71 -7.35 -16.07
C THR A 102 7.80 -6.32 -16.76
N LEU A 103 7.01 -5.57 -16.00
CA LEU A 103 6.13 -4.52 -16.54
C LEU A 103 6.90 -3.44 -17.26
N ARG A 104 8.08 -3.04 -16.77
CA ARG A 104 8.95 -2.06 -17.41
C ARG A 104 9.45 -2.57 -18.76
N ARG A 105 9.91 -3.81 -18.84
CA ARG A 105 10.35 -4.44 -20.09
C ARG A 105 9.22 -4.58 -21.10
N ASP A 106 7.99 -4.79 -20.64
CA ASP A 106 6.79 -4.88 -21.47
C ASP A 106 6.25 -3.51 -21.91
N GLY A 107 6.92 -2.42 -21.50
CA GLY A 107 6.60 -1.06 -21.91
C GLY A 107 5.38 -0.44 -21.21
N TRP A 108 5.04 -0.91 -20.00
CA TRP A 108 4.02 -0.29 -19.17
C TRP A 108 4.54 1.00 -18.55
N ARG A 109 3.70 2.03 -18.49
CA ARG A 109 3.89 3.15 -17.57
C ARG A 109 3.38 2.74 -16.21
N MET A 110 4.14 3.04 -15.16
CA MET A 110 3.85 2.57 -13.81
C MET A 110 3.64 3.72 -12.85
N GLY A 111 2.62 3.64 -12.00
CA GLY A 111 2.36 4.63 -10.96
C GLY A 111 2.11 4.02 -9.61
N ILE A 112 2.23 4.85 -8.58
CA ILE A 112 1.77 4.56 -7.22
C ILE A 112 0.67 5.57 -6.87
N LEU A 113 -0.46 5.08 -6.36
CA LEU A 113 -1.55 5.87 -5.80
C LEU A 113 -1.85 5.37 -4.40
N THR A 114 -1.49 6.13 -3.38
CA THR A 114 -1.53 5.65 -1.99
C THR A 114 -2.31 6.57 -1.07
N ASN A 115 -3.09 5.99 -0.15
CA ASN A 115 -3.79 6.68 0.92
C ASN A 115 -2.87 6.92 2.13
N GLY A 116 -3.27 7.88 2.97
CA GLY A 116 -2.60 8.22 4.21
C GLY A 116 -1.93 9.59 4.16
N ARG A 117 -1.23 9.93 5.25
CA ARG A 117 -0.52 11.22 5.34
C ARG A 117 0.63 11.26 4.33
N PRO A 118 0.70 12.26 3.43
CA PRO A 118 1.71 12.33 2.37
C PRO A 118 3.14 12.16 2.88
N PHE A 119 3.47 12.82 3.97
CA PHE A 119 4.77 12.73 4.63
C PHE A 119 5.12 11.29 5.08
N VAL A 120 4.16 10.52 5.62
CA VAL A 120 4.39 9.13 6.05
C VAL A 120 4.60 8.22 4.84
N GLN A 121 3.77 8.39 3.81
CA GLN A 121 3.87 7.60 2.58
C GLN A 121 5.16 7.91 1.82
N ALA A 122 5.59 9.18 1.78
CA ALA A 122 6.87 9.56 1.19
C ALA A 122 8.06 8.86 1.86
N ARG A 123 8.07 8.75 3.20
CA ARG A 123 9.09 8.00 3.94
C ARG A 123 9.09 6.52 3.62
N LYS A 124 7.92 5.90 3.49
CA LYS A 124 7.81 4.50 3.08
C LYS A 124 8.37 4.29 1.67
N ILE A 125 7.98 5.13 0.72
CA ILE A 125 8.46 5.10 -0.68
C ILE A 125 9.98 5.25 -0.74
N ALA A 126 10.55 6.17 0.03
CA ALA A 126 11.99 6.37 0.13
C ALA A 126 12.70 5.14 0.71
N ALA A 127 12.20 4.58 1.82
CA ALA A 127 12.77 3.39 2.46
C ALA A 127 12.71 2.15 1.55
N LEU A 128 11.65 2.01 0.77
CA LEU A 128 11.49 0.93 -0.22
C LEU A 128 12.29 1.18 -1.51
N SER A 129 12.83 2.40 -1.71
CA SER A 129 13.48 2.85 -2.95
C SER A 129 12.61 2.63 -4.19
N VAL A 130 11.28 2.63 -4.04
CA VAL A 130 10.34 2.30 -5.11
C VAL A 130 10.02 3.51 -5.99
N GLY A 131 10.22 4.72 -5.51
CA GLY A 131 9.92 5.94 -6.27
C GLY A 131 10.68 6.06 -7.58
N GLY A 132 11.93 5.57 -7.62
CA GLY A 132 12.73 5.52 -8.86
C GLY A 132 12.37 4.37 -9.82
N LEU A 133 11.50 3.45 -9.39
CA LEU A 133 11.04 2.31 -10.19
C LEU A 133 9.70 2.57 -10.89
N VAL A 134 9.06 3.72 -10.67
CA VAL A 134 7.77 4.09 -11.24
C VAL A 134 7.84 5.46 -11.91
N ASP A 135 6.91 5.75 -12.80
CA ASP A 135 6.89 6.99 -13.58
C ASP A 135 6.10 8.11 -12.88
N ALA A 136 5.23 7.75 -11.92
CA ALA A 136 4.47 8.71 -11.14
C ALA A 136 4.19 8.20 -9.71
N VAL A 137 4.12 9.14 -8.76
CA VAL A 137 3.65 8.90 -7.39
C VAL A 137 2.60 9.95 -7.06
N VAL A 138 1.43 9.49 -6.59
CA VAL A 138 0.33 10.34 -6.17
C VAL A 138 -0.07 9.99 -4.73
N PHE A 139 -0.06 10.99 -3.88
CA PHE A 139 -0.63 10.90 -2.53
C PHE A 139 -2.10 11.30 -2.62
N ALA A 140 -2.98 10.32 -2.49
CA ALA A 140 -4.39 10.51 -2.79
C ALA A 140 -5.06 11.61 -1.94
N ALA A 141 -4.60 11.80 -0.69
CA ALA A 141 -5.12 12.84 0.20
C ALA A 141 -4.76 14.28 -0.21
N GLU A 142 -3.92 14.48 -1.23
CA GLU A 142 -3.59 15.81 -1.76
C GLU A 142 -4.54 16.24 -2.91
N HIS A 143 -5.50 15.39 -3.28
CA HIS A 143 -6.38 15.60 -4.43
C HIS A 143 -7.85 15.46 -4.06
N GLY A 144 -8.72 16.12 -4.86
CA GLY A 144 -10.17 16.08 -4.70
C GLY A 144 -10.63 16.64 -3.34
N SER A 145 -11.44 15.85 -2.64
CA SER A 145 -11.96 16.21 -1.30
C SER A 145 -10.91 16.19 -0.18
N GLY A 146 -9.69 15.73 -0.46
CA GLY A 146 -8.65 15.53 0.54
C GLY A 146 -8.82 14.27 1.40
N THR A 147 -9.85 13.47 1.15
CA THR A 147 -10.10 12.22 1.87
C THR A 147 -9.32 11.03 1.31
N GLY A 148 -8.76 11.17 0.10
CA GLY A 148 -8.04 10.11 -0.61
C GLY A 148 -8.98 9.12 -1.31
N LYS A 149 -8.45 7.95 -1.73
CA LYS A 149 -9.25 6.89 -2.35
C LYS A 149 -10.42 6.49 -1.45
N PRO A 150 -11.63 6.31 -1.98
CA PRO A 150 -12.00 6.13 -3.39
C PRO A 150 -12.34 7.40 -4.17
N ASP A 151 -11.97 8.61 -3.72
CA ASP A 151 -12.23 9.85 -4.46
C ASP A 151 -11.59 9.79 -5.86
N ARG A 152 -12.42 9.96 -6.91
CA ARG A 152 -12.02 9.81 -8.33
C ARG A 152 -10.90 10.74 -8.75
N GLU A 153 -10.80 11.93 -8.16
CA GLU A 153 -9.83 12.94 -8.54
C GLU A 153 -8.39 12.43 -8.40
N SER A 154 -8.13 11.60 -7.37
CA SER A 154 -6.81 11.00 -7.18
C SER A 154 -6.46 9.99 -8.29
N PHE A 155 -7.44 9.25 -8.81
CA PHE A 155 -7.27 8.32 -9.94
C PHE A 155 -7.07 9.07 -11.26
N PHE A 156 -7.81 10.15 -11.49
CA PHE A 156 -7.61 11.00 -12.66
C PHE A 156 -6.22 11.64 -12.64
N GLU A 157 -5.77 12.10 -11.47
CA GLU A 157 -4.44 12.69 -11.33
C GLU A 157 -3.30 11.72 -11.66
N VAL A 158 -3.37 10.48 -11.19
CA VAL A 158 -2.32 9.50 -11.53
C VAL A 158 -2.36 9.15 -13.02
N ALA A 159 -3.54 9.01 -13.64
CA ALA A 159 -3.67 8.77 -15.07
C ALA A 159 -3.10 9.94 -15.89
N ARG A 160 -3.38 11.18 -15.47
CA ARG A 160 -2.85 12.41 -16.07
C ARG A 160 -1.33 12.46 -16.01
N ARG A 161 -0.72 12.16 -14.84
CA ARG A 161 0.75 12.13 -14.68
C ARG A 161 1.39 11.04 -15.54
N LEU A 162 0.70 9.93 -15.72
CA LEU A 162 1.16 8.86 -16.59
C LEU A 162 0.88 9.13 -18.08
N HIS A 163 0.15 10.20 -18.43
CA HIS A 163 -0.28 10.52 -19.79
C HIS A 163 -1.00 9.35 -20.47
N VAL A 164 -1.92 8.69 -19.75
CA VAL A 164 -2.70 7.55 -20.23
C VAL A 164 -4.15 7.77 -19.86
N PRO A 165 -5.12 7.58 -20.79
CA PRO A 165 -6.52 7.73 -20.45
C PRO A 165 -6.96 6.66 -19.45
N PRO A 166 -7.91 6.94 -18.52
CA PRO A 166 -8.34 6.00 -17.47
C PRO A 166 -8.70 4.61 -18.00
N ALA A 167 -9.40 4.51 -19.13
CA ALA A 167 -9.77 3.24 -19.74
C ALA A 167 -8.57 2.35 -20.17
N ARG A 168 -7.35 2.89 -20.16
CA ARG A 168 -6.09 2.19 -20.48
C ARG A 168 -5.18 2.06 -19.25
N VAL A 169 -5.74 2.25 -18.06
CA VAL A 169 -5.07 2.10 -16.76
C VAL A 169 -5.65 0.90 -16.03
N VAL A 170 -4.77 0.09 -15.42
CA VAL A 170 -5.14 -0.99 -14.51
C VAL A 170 -4.70 -0.59 -13.10
N MET A 171 -5.64 -0.50 -12.16
CA MET A 171 -5.34 -0.33 -10.74
C MET A 171 -5.14 -1.69 -10.09
N VAL A 172 -4.09 -1.83 -9.29
CA VAL A 172 -3.81 -3.00 -8.46
C VAL A 172 -3.78 -2.57 -7.01
N GLY A 173 -4.65 -3.13 -6.17
CA GLY A 173 -4.74 -2.80 -4.75
C GLY A 173 -5.37 -3.90 -3.95
N ASP A 174 -5.21 -3.86 -2.62
CA ASP A 174 -5.77 -4.86 -1.72
C ASP A 174 -7.17 -4.50 -1.22
N ASN A 175 -7.48 -3.21 -1.15
CA ASN A 175 -8.73 -2.72 -0.54
C ASN A 175 -9.85 -2.58 -1.57
N GLU A 176 -10.89 -3.44 -1.46
CA GLU A 176 -12.02 -3.45 -2.38
C GLU A 176 -12.68 -2.07 -2.54
N ARG A 177 -12.96 -1.39 -1.43
CA ARG A 177 -13.64 -0.09 -1.47
C ARG A 177 -12.73 1.02 -2.00
N CYS A 178 -11.52 1.11 -1.44
CA CYS A 178 -10.64 2.24 -1.76
C CYS A 178 -10.01 2.09 -3.14
N ASP A 179 -9.50 0.90 -3.47
CA ASP A 179 -8.71 0.71 -4.70
C ASP A 179 -9.58 0.26 -5.85
N ILE A 180 -10.41 -0.78 -5.63
CA ILE A 180 -11.12 -1.45 -6.71
C ILE A 180 -12.34 -0.64 -7.14
N THR A 181 -13.23 -0.33 -6.19
CA THR A 181 -14.43 0.49 -6.50
C THR A 181 -14.03 1.86 -6.99
N GLY A 182 -13.06 2.53 -6.36
CA GLY A 182 -12.59 3.84 -6.78
C GLY A 182 -12.01 3.85 -8.20
N ALA A 183 -11.25 2.80 -8.58
CA ALA A 183 -10.71 2.66 -9.93
C ALA A 183 -11.82 2.45 -10.98
N ILE A 184 -12.78 1.57 -10.71
CA ILE A 184 -13.93 1.31 -11.59
C ILE A 184 -14.74 2.59 -11.78
N ASP A 185 -15.03 3.30 -10.70
CA ASP A 185 -15.75 4.58 -10.73
C ASP A 185 -15.01 5.66 -11.53
N ALA A 186 -13.68 5.58 -11.60
CA ALA A 186 -12.86 6.46 -12.44
C ALA A 186 -12.71 5.96 -13.89
N GLY A 187 -13.36 4.84 -14.26
CA GLY A 187 -13.30 4.26 -15.61
C GLY A 187 -12.00 3.47 -15.89
N MET A 188 -11.31 3.01 -14.85
CA MET A 188 -10.13 2.15 -14.96
C MET A 188 -10.52 0.68 -14.87
N GLN A 189 -9.62 -0.22 -15.32
CA GLN A 189 -9.65 -1.63 -14.97
C GLN A 189 -9.05 -1.83 -13.57
N ALA A 190 -9.38 -2.94 -12.90
CA ALA A 190 -8.87 -3.21 -11.56
C ALA A 190 -8.48 -4.68 -11.37
N ILE A 191 -7.47 -4.91 -10.52
CA ILE A 191 -7.03 -6.22 -10.04
C ILE A 191 -6.96 -6.14 -8.51
N GLN A 192 -7.66 -7.02 -7.81
CA GLN A 192 -7.54 -7.11 -6.37
C GLN A 192 -6.34 -7.97 -5.98
N CYS A 193 -5.47 -7.41 -5.15
CA CYS A 193 -4.26 -8.07 -4.66
C CYS A 193 -4.51 -8.74 -3.30
N ALA A 194 -4.35 -10.06 -3.22
CA ALA A 194 -4.40 -10.85 -1.99
C ALA A 194 -3.04 -11.46 -1.62
N ALA A 195 -1.93 -10.92 -2.16
CA ALA A 195 -0.60 -11.51 -2.02
C ALA A 195 -0.02 -11.44 -0.59
N TRP A 196 -0.42 -10.45 0.20
CA TRP A 196 0.12 -10.23 1.55
C TRP A 196 -0.91 -10.43 2.65
N VAL A 197 -2.17 -10.16 2.36
CA VAL A 197 -3.29 -10.30 3.29
C VAL A 197 -4.37 -11.10 2.57
N PRO A 198 -4.86 -12.21 3.15
CA PRO A 198 -6.00 -12.93 2.59
C PRO A 198 -7.19 -11.99 2.47
N GLN A 199 -7.75 -11.89 1.28
CA GLN A 199 -8.94 -11.08 1.04
C GLN A 199 -10.20 -11.97 1.15
N PRO A 200 -11.29 -11.45 1.72
CA PRO A 200 -12.57 -12.13 1.63
C PRO A 200 -13.00 -12.20 0.16
N PRO A 201 -13.91 -13.11 -0.20
CA PRO A 201 -14.52 -13.10 -1.53
C PRO A 201 -15.07 -11.69 -1.80
N HIS A 202 -14.63 -11.06 -2.90
CA HIS A 202 -15.10 -9.72 -3.23
C HIS A 202 -16.51 -9.74 -3.80
N SER A 203 -17.21 -8.60 -3.66
CA SER A 203 -18.59 -8.42 -4.11
C SER A 203 -18.70 -8.04 -5.59
N ILE A 204 -17.58 -7.82 -6.31
CA ILE A 204 -17.53 -7.37 -7.70
C ILE A 204 -17.09 -8.52 -8.61
N PRO A 205 -18.03 -9.31 -9.20
CA PRO A 205 -17.71 -10.57 -9.88
C PRO A 205 -16.75 -10.47 -11.07
N ALA A 206 -16.67 -9.31 -11.71
CA ALA A 206 -15.85 -9.11 -12.91
C ALA A 206 -14.38 -8.75 -12.62
N VAL A 207 -14.02 -8.54 -11.35
CA VAL A 207 -12.66 -8.14 -10.96
C VAL A 207 -11.81 -9.37 -10.63
N PRO A 208 -10.67 -9.58 -11.30
CA PRO A 208 -9.79 -10.69 -10.96
C PRO A 208 -9.09 -10.46 -9.61
N VAL A 209 -8.93 -11.55 -8.84
CA VAL A 209 -8.13 -11.58 -7.61
C VAL A 209 -6.83 -12.32 -7.88
N VAL A 210 -5.71 -11.75 -7.45
CA VAL A 210 -4.39 -12.38 -7.55
C VAL A 210 -3.80 -12.59 -6.15
N ASP A 211 -3.37 -13.81 -5.88
CA ASP A 211 -2.67 -14.21 -4.65
C ASP A 211 -1.13 -14.15 -4.80
N ARG A 212 -0.64 -13.87 -6.01
CA ARG A 212 0.78 -13.76 -6.35
C ARG A 212 1.04 -12.56 -7.25
N LEU A 213 1.98 -11.72 -6.86
CA LEU A 213 2.36 -10.56 -7.66
C LEU A 213 2.94 -10.94 -9.04
N SER A 214 3.52 -12.13 -9.17
CA SER A 214 4.06 -12.62 -10.44
C SER A 214 2.99 -12.81 -11.53
N THR A 215 1.71 -12.92 -11.17
CA THR A 215 0.60 -13.08 -12.11
C THR A 215 0.00 -11.74 -12.57
N VAL A 216 0.33 -10.64 -11.88
CA VAL A 216 -0.19 -9.29 -12.21
C VAL A 216 0.11 -8.88 -13.67
N PRO A 217 1.34 -9.04 -14.21
CA PRO A 217 1.61 -8.61 -15.58
C PRO A 217 0.72 -9.30 -16.62
N SER A 218 0.58 -10.62 -16.55
CA SER A 218 -0.28 -11.37 -17.48
C SER A 218 -1.75 -11.00 -17.36
N MET A 219 -2.25 -10.86 -16.13
CA MET A 219 -3.63 -10.45 -15.87
C MET A 219 -3.92 -9.04 -16.41
N ALA A 220 -3.00 -8.08 -16.20
CA ALA A 220 -3.14 -6.73 -16.70
C ALA A 220 -3.17 -6.66 -18.24
N HIS A 221 -2.42 -7.53 -18.92
CA HIS A 221 -2.50 -7.68 -20.38
C HIS A 221 -3.90 -8.12 -20.81
N VAL A 222 -4.43 -9.18 -20.20
CA VAL A 222 -5.76 -9.72 -20.53
C VAL A 222 -6.83 -8.64 -20.39
N LEU A 223 -6.83 -7.89 -19.30
CA LEU A 223 -7.84 -6.84 -19.03
C LEU A 223 -7.84 -5.70 -20.06
N LEU A 224 -6.69 -5.38 -20.65
CA LEU A 224 -6.62 -4.29 -21.65
C LEU A 224 -6.68 -4.79 -23.11
N GLU A 225 -6.60 -6.10 -23.36
CA GLU A 225 -6.73 -6.72 -24.68
C GLU A 225 -8.16 -7.18 -24.97
N GLU A 226 -8.95 -7.53 -23.93
CA GLU A 226 -10.38 -7.79 -24.11
C GLU A 226 -11.08 -6.49 -24.53
N PRO A 227 -11.80 -6.47 -25.67
CA PRO A 227 -12.57 -5.29 -26.06
C PRO A 227 -13.62 -4.98 -24.98
N SER A 228 -13.72 -3.71 -24.60
CA SER A 228 -14.63 -3.13 -23.59
C SER A 228 -16.11 -3.36 -23.96
N GLY A 229 -16.57 -4.61 -23.94
CA GLY A 229 -17.86 -5.06 -24.46
C GLY A 229 -18.81 -5.68 -23.44
N ARG A 230 -18.54 -5.65 -22.12
CA ARG A 230 -19.40 -6.33 -21.14
C ARG A 230 -19.98 -5.46 -20.03
N HIS A 231 -20.23 -4.18 -20.28
CA HIS A 231 -21.03 -3.36 -19.37
C HIS A 231 -22.14 -2.64 -20.11
N ALA A 232 -23.06 -3.43 -20.73
CA ALA A 232 -24.36 -2.94 -21.19
C ALA A 232 -25.34 -4.12 -21.14
N ALA A 233 -25.90 -4.40 -19.98
CA ALA A 233 -27.17 -5.07 -19.79
C ALA A 233 -27.64 -4.87 -18.34
#